data_9322e47c3ce1081449ab7c7fe1e959d6
#
_entry.id   9322e47c3ce1081449ab7c7fe1e959d6
#
_cell.length_a   1.000
_cell.length_b   1.000
_cell.length_c   1.000
_cell.angle_alpha   90.00
_cell.angle_beta   90.00
_cell.angle_gamma   90.00
#
_symmetry.space_group_name_H-M   'P 1'
#
loop_
_entity.id
_entity.type
_entity.pdbx_description
1 polymer ?
#
loop_
_entity_poly.entity_id
_entity_poly.type
_entity_poly.pdbx_seq_one_letter_code
_entity_poly.pdbx_strand_id
1 'polypeptide(L)'
;KADRIQDLWVMSLPNATPESVGVSTVSQRDAALKGNGLPWMMLPGTPGAHIMIPINPMVKSSTISDQAADEIAQALLPLPEDLRPTATVYKYDRKTGERIVLRKGTGYVECMPRDPEDGFTRCMNVVSAPRRDMAAKLKAQGKSEAEVNEALAAATKAGTLKPTPFGTLSYRLYGKKDRIQLLWVLSVPGATPESIGVSAAPQRDNALSGNGRPWLMLPGTPGAHIMIPINR
;
A
#
# COMPACT_ATOMS: atom_id res chain seq x y z
N LYS A 1 15.86 -7.41 25.02
CA LYS A 1 16.78 -8.55 25.19
C LYS A 1 17.79 -8.46 24.07
N ALA A 2 19.08 -8.71 24.30
CA ALA A 2 20.18 -8.43 23.37
C ALA A 2 20.07 -9.17 22.01
N ASP A 3 19.30 -10.24 21.96
CA ASP A 3 19.06 -11.10 20.79
C ASP A 3 17.81 -10.70 19.96
N ARG A 4 17.10 -9.64 20.37
CA ARG A 4 15.82 -9.25 19.78
C ARG A 4 15.67 -7.73 19.74
N ILE A 5 16.46 -7.09 18.89
CA ILE A 5 16.33 -5.66 18.62
C ILE A 5 15.34 -5.50 17.47
N GLN A 6 14.30 -4.72 17.72
CA GLN A 6 13.27 -4.41 16.77
C GLN A 6 13.11 -2.91 16.65
N ASP A 7 13.33 -2.37 15.46
CA ASP A 7 12.92 -1.02 15.13
C ASP A 7 11.41 -1.02 14.87
N LEU A 8 10.70 -0.24 15.65
CA LEU A 8 9.27 0.00 15.48
C LEU A 8 9.04 1.46 15.15
N TRP A 9 8.39 1.68 14.04
CA TRP A 9 7.81 2.98 13.73
C TRP A 9 6.38 2.99 14.23
N VAL A 10 6.00 4.08 14.88
CA VAL A 10 4.64 4.29 15.38
C VAL A 10 4.08 5.52 14.69
N MET A 11 2.98 5.32 13.98
CA MET A 11 2.29 6.42 13.32
C MET A 11 0.97 6.70 14.04
N SER A 12 0.85 7.88 14.62
CA SER A 12 -0.37 8.35 15.26
C SER A 12 -1.43 8.71 14.21
N LEU A 13 -2.61 8.16 14.37
CA LEU A 13 -3.77 8.38 13.49
C LEU A 13 -5.04 8.54 14.35
N PRO A 14 -5.19 9.64 15.08
CA PRO A 14 -6.30 9.84 16.00
C PRO A 14 -7.65 9.53 15.36
N ASN A 15 -8.47 8.73 16.06
CA ASN A 15 -9.81 8.28 15.66
C ASN A 15 -9.86 7.42 14.38
N ALA A 16 -8.73 6.98 13.83
CA ALA A 16 -8.72 6.08 12.68
C ALA A 16 -9.28 4.70 13.05
N THR A 17 -10.00 4.10 12.10
CA THR A 17 -10.50 2.72 12.18
C THR A 17 -9.82 1.84 11.13
N PRO A 18 -9.84 0.51 11.27
CA PRO A 18 -9.31 -0.41 10.26
C PRO A 18 -9.87 -0.14 8.87
N GLU A 19 -11.16 0.15 8.79
CA GLU A 19 -11.86 0.41 7.52
C GLU A 19 -11.42 1.73 6.89
N SER A 20 -11.16 2.77 7.71
CA SER A 20 -10.77 4.09 7.21
C SER A 20 -9.37 4.11 6.63
N VAL A 21 -8.47 3.27 7.14
CA VAL A 21 -7.04 3.26 6.73
C VAL A 21 -6.62 1.99 6.01
N GLY A 22 -7.37 0.90 6.11
CA GLY A 22 -7.07 -0.37 5.45
C GLY A 22 -5.98 -1.19 6.14
N VAL A 23 -5.92 -1.16 7.48
CA VAL A 23 -4.91 -1.86 8.30
C VAL A 23 -5.57 -2.89 9.20
N SER A 24 -4.95 -4.08 9.33
CA SER A 24 -5.38 -5.11 10.27
C SER A 24 -5.21 -4.68 11.72
N THR A 25 -6.12 -5.14 12.60
CA THR A 25 -5.99 -5.03 14.06
C THR A 25 -5.36 -6.26 14.70
N VAL A 26 -5.08 -7.30 13.92
CA VAL A 26 -4.43 -8.52 14.42
C VAL A 26 -3.01 -8.18 14.85
N SER A 27 -2.73 -8.33 16.16
CA SER A 27 -1.42 -8.02 16.72
C SER A 27 -0.31 -8.86 16.09
N GLN A 28 0.71 -8.20 15.61
CA GLN A 28 1.90 -8.83 15.02
C GLN A 28 3.13 -8.74 15.95
N ARG A 29 2.90 -8.44 17.22
CA ARG A 29 4.00 -8.20 18.19
C ARG A 29 4.98 -9.36 18.25
N ASP A 30 4.50 -10.59 18.38
CA ASP A 30 5.38 -11.77 18.52
C ASP A 30 6.13 -12.08 17.22
N ALA A 31 5.48 -11.88 16.08
CA ALA A 31 6.11 -11.99 14.78
C ALA A 31 7.14 -10.85 14.56
N ALA A 32 6.82 -9.63 14.95
CA ALA A 32 7.73 -8.49 14.91
C ALA A 32 9.01 -8.74 15.72
N LEU A 33 8.88 -9.27 16.92
CA LEU A 33 10.03 -9.63 17.77
C LEU A 33 10.91 -10.76 17.18
N LYS A 34 10.37 -11.51 16.23
CA LYS A 34 11.12 -12.53 15.45
C LYS A 34 11.67 -11.98 14.12
N GLY A 35 11.44 -10.69 13.83
CA GLY A 35 11.91 -10.04 12.62
C GLY A 35 11.05 -10.28 11.37
N ASN A 36 9.82 -10.75 11.50
CA ASN A 36 8.90 -11.03 10.38
C ASN A 36 7.47 -10.51 10.59
N GLY A 37 7.27 -9.59 11.51
CA GLY A 37 5.97 -8.95 11.76
C GLY A 37 5.53 -8.04 10.63
N LEU A 38 4.21 -7.94 10.46
CA LEU A 38 3.56 -6.98 9.58
C LEU A 38 3.05 -5.79 10.39
N PRO A 39 2.81 -4.62 9.79
CA PRO A 39 2.16 -3.52 10.48
C PRO A 39 0.74 -3.88 10.95
N TRP A 40 0.35 -3.36 12.11
CA TRP A 40 -0.98 -3.55 12.69
C TRP A 40 -1.46 -2.28 13.41
N MET A 41 -2.78 -2.12 13.50
CA MET A 41 -3.38 -0.99 14.20
C MET A 41 -3.61 -1.31 15.68
N MET A 42 -3.32 -0.33 16.53
CA MET A 42 -3.62 -0.33 17.96
C MET A 42 -4.67 0.74 18.27
N LEU A 43 -5.52 0.44 19.27
CA LEU A 43 -6.56 1.36 19.80
C LEU A 43 -7.46 1.97 18.69
N PRO A 44 -8.02 1.18 17.78
CA PRO A 44 -8.84 1.70 16.69
C PRO A 44 -10.04 2.52 17.19
N GLY A 45 -10.38 3.59 16.46
CA GLY A 45 -11.51 4.45 16.77
C GLY A 45 -11.35 5.36 17.99
N THR A 46 -10.16 5.40 18.60
CA THR A 46 -9.87 6.24 19.77
C THR A 46 -8.94 7.40 19.42
N PRO A 47 -8.86 8.46 20.25
CA PRO A 47 -7.86 9.52 20.08
C PRO A 47 -6.41 9.02 20.10
N GLY A 48 -6.15 7.86 20.69
CA GLY A 48 -4.84 7.21 20.73
C GLY A 48 -4.59 6.19 19.62
N ALA A 49 -5.44 6.11 18.59
CA ALA A 49 -5.28 5.18 17.48
C ALA A 49 -3.93 5.40 16.77
N HIS A 50 -3.20 4.32 16.52
CA HIS A 50 -1.91 4.36 15.86
C HIS A 50 -1.60 3.04 15.15
N ILE A 51 -0.71 3.11 14.14
CA ILE A 51 -0.21 1.94 13.44
C ILE A 51 1.20 1.64 13.96
N MET A 52 1.42 0.39 14.33
CA MET A 52 2.73 -0.19 14.65
C MET A 52 3.34 -0.74 13.37
N ILE A 53 4.53 -0.28 13.00
CA ILE A 53 5.21 -0.65 11.76
C ILE A 53 6.57 -1.24 12.11
N PRO A 54 6.72 -2.59 12.11
CA PRO A 54 8.03 -3.20 12.36
C PRO A 54 8.94 -3.01 11.15
N ILE A 55 10.14 -2.49 11.41
CA ILE A 55 11.20 -2.43 10.43
C ILE A 55 12.06 -3.68 10.62
N ASN A 56 11.73 -4.72 9.89
CA ASN A 56 12.41 -6.00 10.02
C ASN A 56 13.82 -5.90 9.41
N PRO A 57 14.88 -6.29 10.12
CA PRO A 57 16.18 -6.50 9.50
C PRO A 57 16.07 -7.66 8.53
N MET A 58 16.88 -7.63 7.45
CA MET A 58 16.82 -8.62 6.38
C MET A 58 16.69 -10.05 6.89
N VAL A 59 15.55 -10.68 6.61
CA VAL A 59 15.48 -12.13 6.47
C VAL A 59 15.69 -12.42 4.98
N LYS A 60 16.64 -13.32 4.67
CA LYS A 60 16.83 -13.81 3.30
C LYS A 60 15.44 -14.15 2.73
N SER A 61 15.08 -13.53 1.62
CA SER A 61 13.82 -13.71 0.92
C SER A 61 13.43 -15.19 0.92
N SER A 62 12.46 -15.55 1.73
CA SER A 62 11.70 -16.76 1.44
C SER A 62 10.98 -16.47 0.14
N THR A 63 11.26 -17.22 -0.87
CA THR A 63 10.61 -17.20 -2.17
C THR A 63 9.10 -17.12 -1.98
N ILE A 64 8.53 -15.91 -2.04
CA ILE A 64 7.12 -15.78 -2.40
C ILE A 64 7.12 -16.26 -3.85
N SER A 65 6.75 -17.53 -4.05
CA SER A 65 6.75 -18.11 -5.38
C SER A 65 5.84 -17.26 -6.26
N ASP A 66 6.36 -16.78 -7.37
CA ASP A 66 5.63 -16.06 -8.43
C ASP A 66 4.58 -16.98 -9.11
N GLN A 67 4.38 -18.16 -8.57
CA GLN A 67 3.54 -19.26 -9.03
C GLN A 67 2.23 -19.36 -8.24
N ALA A 68 1.53 -18.25 -8.08
CA ALA A 68 0.10 -18.41 -7.86
C ALA A 68 -0.52 -18.84 -9.19
N ALA A 69 -0.88 -20.11 -9.29
CA ALA A 69 -1.50 -20.69 -10.49
C ALA A 69 -2.85 -20.05 -10.86
N ASP A 70 -3.36 -19.17 -10.00
CA ASP A 70 -4.64 -18.49 -10.09
C ASP A 70 -4.44 -16.97 -9.95
N GLU A 71 -4.98 -16.22 -10.89
CA GLU A 71 -4.95 -14.76 -10.95
C GLU A 71 -5.49 -14.11 -9.66
N ILE A 72 -6.47 -14.75 -9.02
CA ILE A 72 -7.04 -14.28 -7.74
C ILE A 72 -6.04 -14.48 -6.60
N ALA A 73 -5.44 -15.65 -6.49
CA ALA A 73 -4.46 -15.95 -5.46
C ALA A 73 -3.24 -15.01 -5.58
N GLN A 74 -2.77 -14.77 -6.79
CA GLN A 74 -1.69 -13.83 -7.07
C GLN A 74 -2.04 -12.40 -6.61
N ALA A 75 -3.26 -11.92 -6.89
CA ALA A 75 -3.69 -10.58 -6.51
C ALA A 75 -3.68 -10.36 -5.00
N LEU A 76 -3.84 -11.41 -4.20
CA LEU A 76 -3.92 -11.34 -2.74
C LEU A 76 -2.57 -11.44 -2.03
N LEU A 77 -1.50 -11.77 -2.74
CA LEU A 77 -0.16 -11.94 -2.14
C LEU A 77 0.33 -10.74 -1.32
N PRO A 78 0.07 -9.47 -1.72
CA PRO A 78 0.51 -8.32 -0.93
C PRO A 78 -0.17 -8.19 0.43
N LEU A 79 -1.37 -8.78 0.59
CA LEU A 79 -2.17 -8.61 1.80
C LEU A 79 -1.70 -9.45 2.98
N PRO A 80 -1.85 -8.93 4.21
CA PRO A 80 -1.93 -9.76 5.41
C PRO A 80 -2.98 -10.87 5.27
N GLU A 81 -2.74 -12.01 5.90
CA GLU A 81 -3.58 -13.20 5.71
C GLU A 81 -5.02 -13.01 6.16
N ASP A 82 -5.23 -12.26 7.23
CA ASP A 82 -6.54 -11.96 7.80
C ASP A 82 -7.41 -11.06 6.91
N LEU A 83 -6.81 -10.27 6.02
CA LEU A 83 -7.54 -9.41 5.06
C LEU A 83 -7.89 -10.14 3.75
N ARG A 84 -7.18 -11.23 3.41
CA ARG A 84 -7.37 -11.95 2.14
C ARG A 84 -8.78 -12.52 1.94
N PRO A 85 -9.43 -13.12 2.95
CA PRO A 85 -10.76 -13.71 2.76
C PRO A 85 -11.83 -12.71 2.31
N THR A 86 -11.76 -11.48 2.81
CA THR A 86 -12.79 -10.46 2.58
C THR A 86 -12.47 -9.48 1.45
N ALA A 87 -11.26 -9.51 0.90
CA ALA A 87 -10.84 -8.59 -0.15
C ALA A 87 -11.55 -8.86 -1.48
N THR A 88 -11.97 -7.79 -2.16
CA THR A 88 -12.43 -7.84 -3.55
C THR A 88 -11.23 -7.99 -4.49
N VAL A 89 -11.34 -8.84 -5.51
CA VAL A 89 -10.34 -8.93 -6.57
C VAL A 89 -10.96 -8.52 -7.89
N TYR A 90 -10.31 -7.61 -8.60
CA TYR A 90 -10.77 -7.09 -9.88
C TYR A 90 -9.59 -6.71 -10.78
N LYS A 91 -9.85 -6.51 -12.06
CA LYS A 91 -8.95 -5.91 -13.03
C LYS A 91 -9.68 -4.89 -13.88
N TYR A 92 -8.95 -4.07 -14.61
CA TYR A 92 -9.55 -3.17 -15.59
C TYR A 92 -9.46 -3.79 -16.99
N ASP A 93 -10.54 -3.65 -17.74
CA ASP A 93 -10.49 -3.81 -19.20
C ASP A 93 -9.60 -2.68 -19.77
N ARG A 94 -8.58 -3.05 -20.51
CA ARG A 94 -7.60 -2.08 -21.04
C ARG A 94 -8.15 -1.18 -22.14
N LYS A 95 -9.22 -1.64 -22.83
CA LYS A 95 -9.85 -0.89 -23.94
C LYS A 95 -10.87 0.12 -23.43
N THR A 96 -11.61 -0.23 -22.39
CA THR A 96 -12.72 0.59 -21.87
C THR A 96 -12.40 1.28 -20.56
N GLY A 97 -11.43 0.78 -19.80
CA GLY A 97 -11.13 1.25 -18.45
C GLY A 97 -12.18 0.82 -17.41
N GLU A 98 -13.06 -0.11 -17.75
CA GLU A 98 -14.08 -0.59 -16.84
C GLU A 98 -13.58 -1.74 -15.97
N ARG A 99 -14.20 -1.90 -14.80
CA ARG A 99 -13.86 -2.97 -13.85
C ARG A 99 -14.44 -4.31 -14.29
N ILE A 100 -13.59 -5.33 -14.26
CA ILE A 100 -13.97 -6.74 -14.36
C ILE A 100 -13.73 -7.35 -12.98
N VAL A 101 -14.79 -7.68 -12.24
CA VAL A 101 -14.70 -8.29 -10.92
C VAL A 101 -14.42 -9.79 -11.07
N LEU A 102 -13.27 -10.23 -10.55
CA LEU A 102 -12.86 -11.65 -10.54
C LEU A 102 -13.36 -12.37 -9.29
N ARG A 103 -13.39 -11.68 -8.14
CA ARG A 103 -13.95 -12.16 -6.88
C ARG A 103 -14.56 -10.99 -6.12
N LYS A 104 -15.85 -11.07 -5.80
CA LYS A 104 -16.52 -10.10 -4.93
C LYS A 104 -16.15 -10.39 -3.48
N GLY A 105 -15.66 -9.40 -2.78
CA GLY A 105 -15.39 -9.43 -1.34
C GLY A 105 -16.39 -8.59 -0.55
N THR A 106 -16.29 -8.65 0.77
CA THR A 106 -17.12 -7.90 1.73
C THR A 106 -16.30 -6.91 2.55
N GLY A 107 -14.98 -6.93 2.40
CA GLY A 107 -14.06 -6.08 3.14
C GLY A 107 -13.82 -4.72 2.47
N TYR A 108 -13.00 -3.93 3.13
CA TYR A 108 -12.64 -2.57 2.72
C TYR A 108 -11.36 -2.51 1.85
N VAL A 109 -10.83 -3.65 1.42
CA VAL A 109 -9.64 -3.73 0.55
C VAL A 109 -9.99 -4.37 -0.78
N GLU A 110 -9.46 -3.78 -1.83
CA GLU A 110 -9.58 -4.26 -3.20
C GLU A 110 -8.20 -4.52 -3.79
N CYS A 111 -8.03 -5.67 -4.43
CA CYS A 111 -6.77 -6.12 -5.02
C CYS A 111 -6.85 -6.23 -6.54
N MET A 112 -5.74 -5.95 -7.20
CA MET A 112 -5.55 -6.18 -8.63
C MET A 112 -4.40 -7.17 -8.84
N PRO A 113 -4.54 -8.10 -9.79
CA PRO A 113 -3.43 -8.94 -10.24
C PRO A 113 -2.24 -8.12 -10.69
N ARG A 114 -1.12 -8.81 -10.92
CA ARG A 114 0.10 -8.19 -11.38
C ARG A 114 -0.11 -7.43 -12.69
N ASP A 115 0.23 -6.15 -12.65
CA ASP A 115 0.27 -5.33 -13.86
C ASP A 115 1.51 -5.69 -14.69
N PRO A 116 1.36 -6.12 -15.95
CA PRO A 116 2.49 -6.49 -16.79
C PRO A 116 3.36 -5.30 -17.21
N GLU A 117 2.85 -4.07 -17.13
CA GLU A 117 3.60 -2.86 -17.51
C GLU A 117 4.64 -2.49 -16.46
N ASP A 118 4.25 -2.49 -15.18
CA ASP A 118 5.14 -2.07 -14.09
C ASP A 118 5.54 -3.19 -13.12
N GLY A 119 4.95 -4.38 -13.27
CA GLY A 119 5.28 -5.57 -12.49
C GLY A 119 4.76 -5.58 -11.06
N PHE A 120 3.87 -4.63 -10.68
CA PHE A 120 3.29 -4.58 -9.35
C PHE A 120 1.95 -5.31 -9.25
N THR A 121 1.80 -6.10 -8.21
CA THR A 121 0.51 -6.52 -7.65
C THR A 121 0.10 -5.50 -6.59
N ARG A 122 -1.15 -5.06 -6.58
CA ARG A 122 -1.62 -3.97 -5.72
C ARG A 122 -2.89 -4.32 -4.99
N CYS A 123 -2.92 -4.00 -3.69
CA CYS A 123 -4.16 -3.96 -2.91
C CYS A 123 -4.31 -2.57 -2.29
N MET A 124 -5.51 -2.02 -2.34
CA MET A 124 -5.79 -0.64 -1.93
C MET A 124 -7.11 -0.56 -1.21
N ASN A 125 -7.25 0.41 -0.31
CA ASN A 125 -8.53 0.69 0.34
C ASN A 125 -9.59 1.13 -0.70
N VAL A 126 -10.83 0.70 -0.50
CA VAL A 126 -11.99 1.03 -1.36
C VAL A 126 -12.23 2.53 -1.48
N VAL A 127 -11.83 3.33 -0.51
CA VAL A 127 -12.00 4.80 -0.55
C VAL A 127 -11.28 5.44 -1.74
N SER A 128 -10.23 4.80 -2.27
CA SER A 128 -9.51 5.25 -3.46
C SER A 128 -10.09 4.73 -4.78
N ALA A 129 -11.18 3.95 -4.74
CA ALA A 129 -11.80 3.37 -5.93
C ALA A 129 -12.21 4.40 -6.99
N PRO A 130 -12.91 5.51 -6.66
CA PRO A 130 -13.31 6.48 -7.68
C PRO A 130 -12.12 7.09 -8.42
N ARG A 131 -11.01 7.31 -7.71
CA ARG A 131 -9.79 7.85 -8.30
C ARG A 131 -9.14 6.87 -9.28
N ARG A 132 -9.11 5.57 -8.91
CA ARG A 132 -8.58 4.52 -9.77
C ARG A 132 -9.43 4.31 -11.02
N ASP A 133 -10.76 4.31 -10.86
CA ASP A 133 -11.70 4.15 -11.96
C ASP A 133 -11.58 5.28 -12.99
N MET A 134 -11.46 6.51 -12.52
CA MET A 134 -11.20 7.65 -13.39
C MET A 134 -9.86 7.52 -14.11
N ALA A 135 -8.79 7.14 -13.40
CA ALA A 135 -7.47 6.94 -14.01
C ALA A 135 -7.49 5.83 -15.08
N ALA A 136 -8.17 4.71 -14.83
CA ALA A 136 -8.27 3.61 -15.79
C ALA A 136 -9.01 4.03 -17.06
N LYS A 137 -10.12 4.78 -16.93
CA LYS A 137 -10.86 5.31 -18.08
C LYS A 137 -10.03 6.28 -18.91
N LEU A 138 -9.27 7.19 -18.26
CA LEU A 138 -8.40 8.12 -18.97
C LEU A 138 -7.27 7.40 -19.71
N LYS A 139 -6.67 6.37 -19.08
CA LYS A 139 -5.65 5.54 -19.73
C LYS A 139 -6.22 4.78 -20.94
N ALA A 140 -7.42 4.23 -20.83
CA ALA A 140 -8.11 3.57 -21.94
C ALA A 140 -8.40 4.53 -23.13
N GLN A 141 -8.52 5.83 -22.84
CA GLN A 141 -8.63 6.90 -23.86
C GLN A 141 -7.27 7.31 -24.46
N GLY A 142 -6.19 6.64 -24.09
CA GLY A 142 -4.84 6.93 -24.58
C GLY A 142 -4.12 8.11 -23.90
N LYS A 143 -4.64 8.58 -22.75
CA LYS A 143 -4.00 9.66 -22.00
C LYS A 143 -2.68 9.19 -21.40
N SER A 144 -1.66 10.03 -21.50
CA SER A 144 -0.37 9.84 -20.84
C SER A 144 -0.50 9.89 -19.32
N GLU A 145 0.47 9.38 -18.60
CA GLU A 145 0.48 9.41 -17.13
C GLU A 145 0.43 10.86 -16.59
N ALA A 146 1.10 11.79 -17.25
CA ALA A 146 1.07 13.20 -16.89
C ALA A 146 -0.34 13.80 -17.04
N GLU A 147 -1.03 13.56 -18.17
CA GLU A 147 -2.40 14.01 -18.40
C GLU A 147 -3.40 13.37 -17.42
N VAL A 148 -3.22 12.09 -17.09
CA VAL A 148 -4.04 11.42 -16.07
C VAL A 148 -3.86 12.08 -14.71
N ASN A 149 -2.64 12.36 -14.30
CA ASN A 149 -2.35 13.00 -13.01
C ASN A 149 -2.91 14.42 -12.95
N GLU A 150 -2.79 15.19 -14.03
CA GLU A 150 -3.38 16.54 -14.15
C GLU A 150 -4.91 16.49 -14.04
N ALA A 151 -5.57 15.60 -14.76
CA ALA A 151 -7.02 15.44 -14.71
C ALA A 151 -7.52 15.03 -13.31
N LEU A 152 -6.81 14.13 -12.64
CA LEU A 152 -7.12 13.73 -11.27
C LEU A 152 -6.92 14.89 -10.27
N ALA A 153 -5.89 15.71 -10.46
CA ALA A 153 -5.66 16.90 -9.64
C ALA A 153 -6.76 17.94 -9.85
N ALA A 154 -7.14 18.20 -11.11
CA ALA A 154 -8.23 19.11 -11.46
C ALA A 154 -9.57 18.65 -10.87
N ALA A 155 -9.91 17.35 -10.99
CA ALA A 155 -11.12 16.78 -10.40
C ALA A 155 -11.13 16.89 -8.86
N THR A 156 -9.97 16.71 -8.23
CA THR A 156 -9.84 16.88 -6.78
C THR A 156 -10.03 18.34 -6.38
N LYS A 157 -9.43 19.28 -7.11
CA LYS A 157 -9.58 20.72 -6.88
C LYS A 157 -11.03 21.20 -7.08
N ALA A 158 -11.73 20.63 -8.05
CA ALA A 158 -13.14 20.93 -8.32
C ALA A 158 -14.11 20.25 -7.32
N GLY A 159 -13.61 19.40 -6.41
CA GLY A 159 -14.44 18.69 -5.43
C GLY A 159 -15.25 17.50 -5.99
N THR A 160 -15.09 17.18 -7.29
CA THR A 160 -15.76 16.03 -7.93
C THR A 160 -15.09 14.71 -7.57
N LEU A 161 -13.83 14.76 -7.16
CA LEU A 161 -13.07 13.63 -6.67
C LEU A 161 -12.55 13.93 -5.27
N LYS A 162 -12.91 13.10 -4.30
CA LYS A 162 -12.39 13.25 -2.93
C LYS A 162 -10.88 12.95 -2.88
N PRO A 163 -10.08 13.71 -2.14
CA PRO A 163 -8.68 13.37 -1.89
C PRO A 163 -8.60 12.05 -1.12
N THR A 164 -7.49 11.32 -1.30
CA THR A 164 -7.22 10.15 -0.48
C THR A 164 -7.04 10.59 0.98
N PRO A 165 -7.76 10.00 1.94
CA PRO A 165 -7.63 10.39 3.34
C PRO A 165 -6.21 10.17 3.87
N PHE A 166 -5.81 11.00 4.83
CA PHE A 166 -4.58 10.78 5.59
C PHE A 166 -4.62 9.42 6.28
N GLY A 167 -3.50 8.70 6.26
CA GLY A 167 -3.40 7.39 6.90
C GLY A 167 -3.90 6.21 6.06
N THR A 168 -4.49 6.45 4.88
CA THR A 168 -4.93 5.36 4.00
C THR A 168 -3.74 4.52 3.55
N LEU A 169 -3.83 3.21 3.77
CA LEU A 169 -2.78 2.26 3.42
C LEU A 169 -3.08 1.54 2.10
N SER A 170 -2.05 1.30 1.33
CA SER A 170 -2.06 0.36 0.21
C SER A 170 -0.87 -0.60 0.28
N TYR A 171 -1.04 -1.77 -0.29
CA TYR A 171 -0.08 -2.87 -0.28
C TYR A 171 0.38 -3.12 -1.70
N ARG A 172 1.69 -3.20 -1.91
CA ARG A 172 2.28 -3.45 -3.23
C ARG A 172 3.29 -4.56 -3.15
N LEU A 173 3.20 -5.52 -4.03
CA LEU A 173 4.22 -6.55 -4.23
C LEU A 173 4.85 -6.36 -5.59
N TYR A 174 6.16 -6.19 -5.62
CA TYR A 174 6.97 -6.17 -6.82
C TYR A 174 7.81 -7.44 -6.87
N GLY A 175 7.84 -8.13 -8.00
CA GLY A 175 8.65 -9.34 -8.19
C GLY A 175 9.32 -9.35 -9.55
N LYS A 176 10.63 -9.49 -9.57
CA LYS A 176 11.44 -9.89 -10.75
C LYS A 176 12.43 -10.94 -10.29
N LYS A 177 12.57 -12.03 -11.06
CA LYS A 177 13.49 -13.17 -10.89
C LYS A 177 14.13 -13.36 -9.50
N ASP A 178 14.92 -12.41 -9.01
CA ASP A 178 15.73 -12.42 -7.79
C ASP A 178 15.36 -11.31 -6.79
N ARG A 179 14.35 -10.49 -7.09
CA ARG A 179 13.97 -9.31 -6.31
C ARG A 179 12.47 -9.28 -6.05
N ILE A 180 12.09 -9.76 -4.88
CA ILE A 180 10.72 -9.63 -4.39
C ILE A 180 10.72 -8.63 -3.26
N GLN A 181 9.89 -7.60 -3.38
CA GLN A 181 9.74 -6.57 -2.38
C GLN A 181 8.27 -6.32 -2.08
N LEU A 182 7.90 -6.51 -0.83
CA LEU A 182 6.62 -6.04 -0.31
C LEU A 182 6.79 -4.58 0.14
N LEU A 183 5.96 -3.70 -0.40
CA LEU A 183 5.92 -2.28 -0.05
C LEU A 183 4.54 -1.94 0.51
N TRP A 184 4.52 -1.29 1.65
CA TRP A 184 3.34 -0.61 2.13
C TRP A 184 3.45 0.87 1.79
N VAL A 185 2.36 1.45 1.36
CA VAL A 185 2.32 2.87 0.95
C VAL A 185 1.26 3.56 1.77
N LEU A 186 1.69 4.50 2.59
CA LEU A 186 0.84 5.25 3.49
C LEU A 186 0.60 6.65 2.94
N SER A 187 -0.65 7.00 2.69
CA SER A 187 -1.04 8.33 2.20
C SER A 187 -0.92 9.38 3.30
N VAL A 188 -0.16 10.44 3.06
CA VAL A 188 0.07 11.57 3.96
C VAL A 188 -0.04 12.91 3.22
N PRO A 189 -1.22 13.26 2.68
CA PRO A 189 -1.39 14.44 1.82
C PRO A 189 -0.82 15.71 2.47
N GLY A 190 -0.02 16.45 1.71
CA GLY A 190 0.59 17.70 2.16
C GLY A 190 1.80 17.54 3.09
N ALA A 191 2.17 16.32 3.48
CA ALA A 191 3.29 16.11 4.39
C ALA A 191 4.64 16.51 3.76
N THR A 192 5.51 17.07 4.58
CA THR A 192 6.92 17.36 4.25
C THR A 192 7.84 16.59 5.20
N PRO A 193 9.12 16.43 4.87
CA PRO A 193 10.08 15.79 5.79
C PRO A 193 10.05 16.39 7.20
N GLU A 194 9.94 17.70 7.30
CA GLU A 194 9.95 18.42 8.58
C GLU A 194 8.66 18.17 9.37
N SER A 195 7.52 18.04 8.68
CA SER A 195 6.22 17.87 9.35
C SER A 195 6.03 16.48 9.95
N ILE A 196 6.69 15.45 9.39
CA ILE A 196 6.50 14.05 9.80
C ILE A 196 7.78 13.31 10.18
N GLY A 197 8.96 13.95 10.08
CA GLY A 197 10.25 13.36 10.44
C GLY A 197 10.70 12.20 9.54
N VAL A 198 10.21 12.14 8.29
CA VAL A 198 10.57 11.09 7.32
C VAL A 198 11.37 11.67 6.18
N SER A 199 12.54 11.10 5.89
CA SER A 199 13.41 11.54 4.79
C SER A 199 12.72 11.40 3.44
N ALA A 200 12.94 12.39 2.56
CA ALA A 200 12.55 12.31 1.14
C ALA A 200 13.66 11.72 0.24
N ALA A 201 14.80 11.31 0.80
CA ALA A 201 15.86 10.67 0.04
C ALA A 201 15.37 9.31 -0.52
N PRO A 202 15.40 9.10 -1.85
CA PRO A 202 14.89 7.86 -2.46
C PRO A 202 15.61 6.61 -1.94
N GLN A 203 14.84 5.59 -1.57
CA GLN A 203 15.34 4.30 -1.09
C GLN A 203 14.95 3.13 -2.00
N ARG A 204 14.48 3.41 -3.22
CA ARG A 204 13.93 2.39 -4.12
C ARG A 204 14.91 1.23 -4.37
N ASP A 205 16.15 1.52 -4.73
CA ASP A 205 17.13 0.48 -5.05
C ASP A 205 17.54 -0.31 -3.82
N ASN A 206 17.68 0.36 -2.68
CA ASN A 206 17.90 -0.29 -1.38
C ASN A 206 16.70 -1.17 -1.00
N ALA A 207 15.47 -0.68 -1.19
CA ALA A 207 14.24 -1.44 -0.94
C ALA A 207 14.20 -2.71 -1.78
N LEU A 208 14.46 -2.60 -3.10
CA LEU A 208 14.50 -3.75 -4.00
C LEU A 208 15.61 -4.75 -3.68
N SER A 209 16.63 -4.31 -2.94
CA SER A 209 17.72 -5.17 -2.45
C SER A 209 17.47 -5.68 -1.02
N GLY A 210 16.28 -5.42 -0.44
CA GLY A 210 15.91 -5.86 0.91
C GLY A 210 16.49 -5.02 2.05
N ASN A 211 17.11 -3.86 1.76
CA ASN A 211 17.79 -2.99 2.73
C ASN A 211 17.16 -1.59 2.84
N GLY A 212 16.03 -1.38 2.21
CA GLY A 212 15.39 -0.06 2.18
C GLY A 212 14.83 0.35 3.54
N ARG A 213 14.82 1.66 3.76
CA ARG A 213 14.14 2.32 4.88
C ARG A 213 12.92 3.08 4.34
N PRO A 214 11.93 3.39 5.18
CA PRO A 214 10.83 4.25 4.77
C PRO A 214 11.32 5.61 4.23
N TRP A 215 10.67 6.10 3.17
CA TRP A 215 10.95 7.41 2.60
C TRP A 215 9.68 8.09 2.10
N LEU A 216 9.68 9.42 2.15
CA LEU A 216 8.57 10.26 1.69
C LEU A 216 8.69 10.50 0.17
N MET A 217 7.62 10.29 -0.55
CA MET A 217 7.49 10.64 -1.95
C MET A 217 6.53 11.80 -2.15
N LEU A 218 6.81 12.65 -3.15
CA LEU A 218 6.01 13.82 -3.50
C LEU A 218 5.73 14.76 -2.31
N PRO A 219 6.77 15.17 -1.54
CA PRO A 219 6.59 15.98 -0.35
C PRO A 219 5.84 17.30 -0.66
N GLY A 220 5.00 17.76 0.27
CA GLY A 220 4.22 18.99 0.17
C GLY A 220 3.05 18.95 -0.81
N THR A 221 2.82 17.85 -1.52
CA THR A 221 1.74 17.71 -2.50
C THR A 221 0.52 16.97 -1.94
N PRO A 222 -0.66 17.10 -2.56
CA PRO A 222 -1.82 16.26 -2.22
C PRO A 222 -1.59 14.76 -2.41
N GLY A 223 -0.58 14.38 -3.20
CA GLY A 223 -0.18 13.00 -3.44
C GLY A 223 0.97 12.50 -2.54
N ALA A 224 1.36 13.27 -1.53
CA ALA A 224 2.44 12.87 -0.63
C ALA A 224 2.12 11.53 0.06
N HIS A 225 3.10 10.63 0.07
CA HIS A 225 2.95 9.30 0.66
C HIS A 225 4.29 8.74 1.13
N ILE A 226 4.25 7.91 2.16
CA ILE A 226 5.42 7.20 2.67
C ILE A 226 5.47 5.81 2.03
N MET A 227 6.61 5.49 1.45
CA MET A 227 6.94 4.13 0.99
C MET A 227 7.62 3.38 2.14
N ILE A 228 7.08 2.25 2.52
CA ILE A 228 7.54 1.45 3.65
C ILE A 228 7.93 0.07 3.14
N PRO A 229 9.24 -0.23 2.97
CA PRO A 229 9.68 -1.56 2.59
C PRO A 229 9.44 -2.55 3.74
N ILE A 230 8.70 -3.60 3.46
CA ILE A 230 8.50 -4.71 4.37
C ILE A 230 9.48 -5.79 3.94
N ASN A 231 10.65 -5.78 4.54
CA ASN A 231 11.68 -6.76 4.26
C ASN A 231 11.29 -8.10 4.90
N ARG A 232 11.30 -9.16 4.12
CA ARG A 232 11.01 -10.52 4.57
C ARG A 232 12.17 -11.45 4.26
#